data_47fcd08935919e04ae9df4ea9b589941
#
_entry.id   47fcd08935919e04ae9df4ea9b589941
#
_cell.length_a   1.000
_cell.length_b   1.000
_cell.length_c   1.000
_cell.angle_alpha   90.00
_cell.angle_beta   90.00
_cell.angle_gamma   90.00
#
_symmetry.space_group_name_H-M   'P 1'
#
loop_
_entity.id
_entity.type
_entity.pdbx_description
1 polymer ?
#
loop_
_entity_poly.entity_id
_entity_poly.type
_entity_poly.pdbx_seq_one_letter_code
_entity_poly.pdbx_strand_id
1 'polypeptide(L)'
;MILKSSLTAVGLAVITITGFVGTLTSSDSSEVVTETRIGSSIGDEAPDIVMNSTDGMQMKLSDLRGKIVLVDFWASWCGPCRRENANVVKAYDKYKKAKFKKADGFEIFSVSLDSNVDSWKAAIAKDGLKWDYHVSDLKKWQNEAAGMYGVSSIPMSFLLDENGVIVAKDLRGFDLHLHIDKHVK
;
A
#
# COMPACT_ATOMS: atom_id res chain seq x y z
N MET A 1 -1.08 90.88 -10.55
CA MET A 1 -0.15 91.53 -11.44
C MET A 1 0.61 90.47 -12.23
N ILE A 2 0.25 90.46 -13.52
CA ILE A 2 0.98 89.99 -14.70
C ILE A 2 1.41 88.51 -14.76
N LEU A 3 0.62 87.79 -15.54
CA LEU A 3 0.91 86.88 -16.67
C LEU A 3 2.38 86.74 -17.05
N LYS A 4 2.81 85.54 -17.31
CA LYS A 4 3.46 85.17 -18.59
C LYS A 4 3.27 83.70 -18.90
N SER A 5 2.59 83.48 -20.00
CA SER A 5 2.45 82.27 -20.81
C SER A 5 3.80 81.85 -21.41
N SER A 6 4.05 80.58 -21.50
CA SER A 6 4.98 80.08 -22.51
C SER A 6 4.52 78.66 -22.98
N LEU A 7 4.08 78.62 -24.22
CA LEU A 7 3.90 77.42 -25.02
C LEU A 7 5.26 76.85 -25.41
N THR A 8 5.43 75.54 -25.30
CA THR A 8 6.43 74.80 -26.08
C THR A 8 5.91 73.48 -26.56
N ALA A 9 5.83 73.41 -27.81
CA ALA A 9 5.85 72.35 -28.84
C ALA A 9 5.66 70.92 -28.46
N VAL A 10 4.63 70.37 -29.13
CA VAL A 10 4.33 68.93 -29.33
C VAL A 10 5.39 68.30 -30.24
N GLY A 11 6.08 67.31 -29.74
CA GLY A 11 6.93 66.43 -30.53
C GLY A 11 6.22 65.07 -30.63
N LEU A 12 5.70 64.79 -31.81
CA LEU A 12 5.05 63.51 -32.15
C LEU A 12 6.16 62.46 -32.47
N ALA A 13 6.46 61.58 -31.52
CA ALA A 13 7.31 60.41 -31.80
C ALA A 13 6.43 59.23 -32.20
N VAL A 14 6.47 58.92 -33.48
CA VAL A 14 5.86 57.67 -34.02
C VAL A 14 6.75 56.50 -33.68
N ILE A 15 6.35 55.71 -32.69
CA ILE A 15 7.01 54.44 -32.35
C ILE A 15 6.29 53.34 -33.17
N THR A 16 6.96 52.84 -34.21
CA THR A 16 6.57 51.64 -34.92
C THR A 16 6.87 50.44 -34.08
N ILE A 17 5.82 49.84 -33.49
CA ILE A 17 5.94 48.57 -32.77
C ILE A 17 5.87 47.45 -33.81
N THR A 18 7.04 46.89 -34.19
CA THR A 18 7.10 45.62 -34.93
C THR A 18 6.69 44.52 -33.98
N GLY A 19 5.47 43.96 -34.19
CA GLY A 19 4.96 42.86 -33.42
C GLY A 19 5.75 41.57 -33.67
N PHE A 20 6.46 41.13 -32.65
CA PHE A 20 7.00 39.78 -32.58
C PHE A 20 5.88 38.88 -32.01
N VAL A 21 5.18 38.19 -32.90
CA VAL A 21 4.22 37.16 -32.48
C VAL A 21 5.00 35.93 -32.09
N GLY A 22 5.40 35.88 -30.80
CA GLY A 22 5.89 34.65 -30.19
C GLY A 22 4.74 33.72 -29.94
N THR A 23 4.63 32.63 -30.72
CA THR A 23 3.74 31.51 -30.41
C THR A 23 4.23 30.82 -29.14
N LEU A 24 3.61 31.13 -28.00
CA LEU A 24 3.77 30.36 -26.78
C LEU A 24 3.08 29.01 -26.97
N THR A 25 3.85 27.99 -27.35
CA THR A 25 3.41 26.61 -27.25
C THR A 25 3.48 26.25 -25.78
N SER A 26 2.37 26.41 -25.05
CA SER A 26 2.20 25.80 -23.73
C SER A 26 2.12 24.29 -23.95
N SER A 27 3.21 23.59 -23.72
CA SER A 27 3.19 22.15 -23.46
C SER A 27 2.59 21.97 -22.07
N ASP A 28 1.26 21.89 -22.00
CA ASP A 28 0.53 21.45 -20.84
C ASP A 28 0.77 19.93 -20.68
N SER A 29 1.88 19.58 -20.05
CA SER A 29 2.06 18.25 -19.48
C SER A 29 1.28 18.24 -18.18
N SER A 30 -0.03 18.02 -18.27
CA SER A 30 -0.84 17.63 -17.12
C SER A 30 -0.27 16.29 -16.62
N GLU A 31 0.64 16.34 -15.65
CA GLU A 31 0.91 15.18 -14.80
C GLU A 31 -0.43 14.77 -14.19
N VAL A 32 -0.95 13.65 -14.66
CA VAL A 32 -2.10 12.99 -14.05
C VAL A 32 -1.60 12.50 -12.68
N VAL A 33 -1.75 13.35 -11.67
CA VAL A 33 -1.61 12.94 -10.27
C VAL A 33 -2.78 12.00 -10.03
N THR A 34 -2.56 10.71 -10.21
CA THR A 34 -3.50 9.69 -9.79
C THR A 34 -3.51 9.72 -8.26
N GLU A 35 -4.49 10.40 -7.67
CA GLU A 35 -4.74 10.29 -6.23
C GLU A 35 -4.94 8.82 -5.91
N THR A 36 -4.03 8.25 -5.12
CA THR A 36 -4.12 6.86 -4.69
C THR A 36 -5.26 6.77 -3.70
N ARG A 37 -6.32 6.09 -4.07
CA ARG A 37 -7.49 5.88 -3.20
C ARG A 37 -7.14 4.84 -2.14
N ILE A 38 -7.44 5.12 -0.87
CA ILE A 38 -7.37 4.11 0.21
C ILE A 38 -8.57 3.20 0.10
N GLY A 39 -8.34 1.89 0.04
CA GLY A 39 -9.40 0.90 -0.11
C GLY A 39 -8.89 -0.52 -0.17
N SER A 40 -9.78 -1.46 -0.49
CA SER A 40 -9.46 -2.90 -0.52
C SER A 40 -9.56 -3.52 -1.92
N SER A 41 -9.58 -2.71 -2.98
CA SER A 41 -9.55 -3.17 -4.37
C SER A 41 -8.13 -3.22 -4.91
N ILE A 42 -7.91 -4.00 -5.97
CA ILE A 42 -6.62 -3.98 -6.68
C ILE A 42 -6.41 -2.57 -7.24
N GLY A 43 -5.24 -1.99 -7.00
CA GLY A 43 -4.89 -0.63 -7.38
C GLY A 43 -5.12 0.40 -6.27
N ASP A 44 -5.86 0.08 -5.20
CA ASP A 44 -6.00 0.95 -4.03
C ASP A 44 -4.76 0.84 -3.13
N GLU A 45 -4.41 1.90 -2.43
CA GLU A 45 -3.54 1.83 -1.27
C GLU A 45 -4.28 1.11 -0.14
N ALA A 46 -3.65 0.07 0.41
CA ALA A 46 -4.24 -0.74 1.47
C ALA A 46 -4.46 0.10 2.74
N PRO A 47 -5.62 0.02 3.40
CA PRO A 47 -5.83 0.63 4.70
C PRO A 47 -4.75 0.21 5.69
N ASP A 48 -4.22 1.14 6.48
CA ASP A 48 -3.23 0.78 7.50
C ASP A 48 -3.87 -0.06 8.61
N ILE A 49 -3.15 -1.06 9.08
CA ILE A 49 -3.57 -1.94 10.17
C ILE A 49 -2.66 -1.65 11.37
N VAL A 50 -3.25 -1.23 12.48
CA VAL A 50 -2.54 -0.99 13.74
C VAL A 50 -3.17 -1.88 14.81
N MET A 51 -2.49 -2.97 15.16
CA MET A 51 -2.99 -3.97 16.12
C MET A 51 -1.88 -4.52 16.99
N ASN A 52 -2.27 -5.18 18.08
CA ASN A 52 -1.32 -5.78 19.00
C ASN A 52 -0.86 -7.16 18.52
N SER A 53 0.42 -7.44 18.73
CA SER A 53 1.02 -8.76 18.54
C SER A 53 0.59 -9.73 19.65
N THR A 54 1.05 -10.98 19.53
CA THR A 54 0.85 -12.03 20.55
C THR A 54 1.39 -11.64 21.93
N ASP A 55 2.36 -10.73 21.97
CA ASP A 55 3.01 -10.27 23.21
C ASP A 55 2.55 -8.87 23.64
N GLY A 56 1.50 -8.36 22.99
CA GLY A 56 0.88 -7.09 23.33
C GLY A 56 1.61 -5.85 22.75
N MET A 57 2.66 -6.03 21.96
CA MET A 57 3.32 -4.92 21.26
C MET A 57 2.49 -4.46 20.08
N GLN A 58 2.33 -3.15 19.92
CA GLN A 58 1.63 -2.58 18.78
C GLN A 58 2.50 -2.72 17.52
N MET A 59 1.91 -3.22 16.45
CA MET A 59 2.51 -3.35 15.12
C MET A 59 1.66 -2.62 14.09
N LYS A 60 2.32 -2.05 13.09
CA LYS A 60 1.67 -1.31 12.00
C LYS A 60 2.04 -1.92 10.65
N LEU A 61 1.06 -2.06 9.78
CA LEU A 61 1.29 -2.50 8.40
C LEU A 61 2.15 -1.49 7.64
N SER A 62 1.96 -0.19 7.91
CA SER A 62 2.74 0.89 7.30
C SER A 62 4.24 0.85 7.64
N ASP A 63 4.66 0.19 8.72
CA ASP A 63 6.07 -0.01 9.06
C ASP A 63 6.80 -0.93 8.05
N LEU A 64 6.05 -1.64 7.20
CA LEU A 64 6.56 -2.53 6.16
C LEU A 64 6.64 -1.88 4.77
N ARG A 65 6.41 -0.56 4.65
CA ARG A 65 6.61 0.14 3.38
C ARG A 65 8.03 -0.10 2.86
N GLY A 66 8.18 -0.17 1.55
CA GLY A 66 9.43 -0.57 0.89
C GLY A 66 9.54 -2.07 0.62
N LYS A 67 8.68 -2.91 1.20
CA LYS A 67 8.68 -4.37 0.98
C LYS A 67 7.45 -4.80 0.16
N ILE A 68 7.56 -5.96 -0.47
CA ILE A 68 6.39 -6.73 -0.91
C ILE A 68 5.79 -7.37 0.33
N VAL A 69 4.51 -7.13 0.61
CA VAL A 69 3.86 -7.61 1.83
C VAL A 69 2.64 -8.47 1.49
N LEU A 70 2.59 -9.66 2.08
CA LEU A 70 1.38 -10.48 2.09
C LEU A 70 0.60 -10.19 3.38
N VAL A 71 -0.54 -9.52 3.26
CA VAL A 71 -1.51 -9.42 4.36
C VAL A 71 -2.39 -10.65 4.32
N ASP A 72 -2.37 -11.46 5.38
CA ASP A 72 -3.05 -12.76 5.45
C ASP A 72 -4.04 -12.79 6.62
N PHE A 73 -5.32 -12.97 6.30
CA PHE A 73 -6.42 -13.10 7.26
C PHE A 73 -6.73 -14.58 7.50
N TRP A 74 -6.59 -15.02 8.74
CA TRP A 74 -6.73 -16.41 9.12
C TRP A 74 -7.25 -16.58 10.56
N ALA A 75 -7.35 -17.81 11.05
CA ALA A 75 -7.59 -18.11 12.46
C ALA A 75 -7.16 -19.54 12.83
N SER A 76 -6.86 -19.75 14.11
CA SER A 76 -6.46 -21.06 14.64
C SER A 76 -7.54 -22.15 14.45
N TRP A 77 -8.81 -21.76 14.50
CA TRP A 77 -9.98 -22.62 14.31
C TRP A 77 -10.36 -22.83 12.84
N CYS A 78 -9.75 -22.12 11.90
CA CYS A 78 -10.06 -22.21 10.48
C CYS A 78 -9.29 -23.37 9.83
N GLY A 79 -9.92 -24.49 9.62
CA GLY A 79 -9.30 -25.67 9.00
C GLY A 79 -8.70 -25.41 7.61
N PRO A 80 -9.39 -24.74 6.67
CA PRO A 80 -8.82 -24.34 5.38
C PRO A 80 -7.58 -23.43 5.52
N CYS A 81 -7.60 -22.45 6.44
CA CYS A 81 -6.47 -21.58 6.69
C CYS A 81 -5.24 -22.36 7.16
N ARG A 82 -5.44 -23.31 8.09
CA ARG A 82 -4.36 -24.16 8.62
C ARG A 82 -3.71 -25.01 7.53
N ARG A 83 -4.47 -25.43 6.52
CA ARG A 83 -3.90 -26.12 5.34
C ARG A 83 -3.12 -25.16 4.44
N GLU A 84 -3.63 -23.94 4.25
CA GLU A 84 -2.95 -22.93 3.43
C GLU A 84 -1.67 -22.40 4.10
N ASN A 85 -1.60 -22.35 5.43
CA ASN A 85 -0.40 -21.94 6.17
C ASN A 85 0.87 -22.69 5.70
N ALA A 86 0.75 -23.95 5.30
CA ALA A 86 1.87 -24.71 4.75
C ALA A 86 2.43 -24.10 3.45
N ASN A 87 1.57 -23.52 2.60
CA ASN A 87 1.98 -22.83 1.37
C ASN A 87 2.56 -21.44 1.70
N VAL A 88 1.97 -20.73 2.65
CA VAL A 88 2.45 -19.43 3.14
C VAL A 88 3.85 -19.56 3.75
N VAL A 89 4.11 -20.61 4.54
CA VAL A 89 5.45 -20.91 5.08
C VAL A 89 6.46 -21.16 3.97
N LYS A 90 6.08 -21.94 2.94
CA LYS A 90 6.96 -22.18 1.77
C LYS A 90 7.27 -20.87 1.03
N ALA A 91 6.26 -20.01 0.86
CA ALA A 91 6.46 -18.70 0.24
C ALA A 91 7.41 -17.84 1.08
N TYR A 92 7.20 -17.76 2.39
CA TYR A 92 8.11 -17.01 3.28
C TYR A 92 9.54 -17.52 3.18
N ASP A 93 9.75 -18.82 3.29
CA ASP A 93 11.09 -19.44 3.20
C ASP A 93 11.78 -19.17 1.86
N LYS A 94 11.01 -19.14 0.74
CA LYS A 94 11.54 -18.86 -0.61
C LYS A 94 11.89 -17.38 -0.75
N TYR A 95 11.01 -16.47 -0.31
CA TYR A 95 11.08 -15.05 -0.70
C TYR A 95 11.72 -14.13 0.34
N LYS A 96 11.80 -14.50 1.63
CA LYS A 96 12.37 -13.64 2.69
C LYS A 96 13.81 -13.17 2.41
N LYS A 97 14.57 -13.88 1.58
CA LYS A 97 15.95 -13.52 1.17
C LYS A 97 16.06 -13.24 -0.33
N ALA A 98 14.95 -13.23 -1.06
CA ALA A 98 14.94 -12.94 -2.49
C ALA A 98 15.26 -11.46 -2.74
N LYS A 99 15.81 -11.19 -3.93
CA LYS A 99 16.03 -9.82 -4.40
C LYS A 99 14.85 -9.39 -5.27
N PHE A 100 14.26 -8.26 -4.96
CA PHE A 100 13.10 -7.72 -5.66
C PHE A 100 13.51 -6.59 -6.63
N LYS A 101 12.68 -6.33 -7.64
CA LYS A 101 12.95 -5.32 -8.68
C LYS A 101 12.94 -3.90 -8.11
N LYS A 102 11.99 -3.63 -7.18
CA LYS A 102 11.76 -2.31 -6.60
C LYS A 102 11.70 -2.32 -5.07
N ALA A 103 11.42 -3.48 -4.47
CA ALA A 103 11.24 -3.62 -3.03
C ALA A 103 12.54 -4.09 -2.34
N ASP A 104 12.65 -3.78 -1.05
CA ASP A 104 13.79 -4.14 -0.19
C ASP A 104 13.66 -5.54 0.44
N GLY A 105 12.61 -6.28 0.09
CA GLY A 105 12.37 -7.64 0.58
C GLY A 105 10.91 -8.05 0.53
N PHE A 106 10.63 -9.19 1.19
CA PHE A 106 9.29 -9.76 1.34
C PHE A 106 8.98 -9.97 2.81
N GLU A 107 7.75 -9.66 3.20
CA GLU A 107 7.26 -9.88 4.56
C GLU A 107 5.81 -10.37 4.55
N ILE A 108 5.39 -10.96 5.66
CA ILE A 108 4.00 -11.39 5.89
C ILE A 108 3.46 -10.66 7.10
N PHE A 109 2.26 -10.08 6.96
CA PHE A 109 1.52 -9.44 8.03
C PHE A 109 0.22 -10.24 8.25
N SER A 110 0.24 -11.12 9.27
CA SER A 110 -0.87 -12.02 9.54
C SER A 110 -1.83 -11.44 10.55
N VAL A 111 -3.09 -11.30 10.13
CA VAL A 111 -4.22 -10.82 10.95
C VAL A 111 -5.04 -12.02 11.39
N SER A 112 -5.06 -12.30 12.68
CA SER A 112 -5.84 -13.41 13.23
C SER A 112 -7.24 -12.96 13.65
N LEU A 113 -8.26 -13.78 13.29
CA LEU A 113 -9.64 -13.66 13.73
C LEU A 113 -9.90 -14.57 14.95
N ASP A 114 -8.91 -14.80 15.78
CA ASP A 114 -9.08 -15.54 17.03
C ASP A 114 -9.72 -14.66 18.12
N SER A 115 -10.25 -15.31 19.15
CA SER A 115 -10.72 -14.63 20.38
C SER A 115 -9.97 -15.10 21.63
N ASN A 116 -9.00 -15.99 21.43
CA ASN A 116 -8.18 -16.54 22.52
C ASN A 116 -6.72 -16.54 22.09
N VAL A 117 -5.91 -15.84 22.84
CA VAL A 117 -4.49 -15.63 22.53
C VAL A 117 -3.69 -16.94 22.61
N ASP A 118 -4.02 -17.85 23.54
CA ASP A 118 -3.28 -19.08 23.71
C ASP A 118 -3.53 -20.05 22.54
N SER A 119 -4.77 -20.17 22.08
CA SER A 119 -5.10 -20.93 20.88
C SER A 119 -4.41 -20.41 19.64
N TRP A 120 -4.35 -19.09 19.51
CA TRP A 120 -3.66 -18.39 18.43
C TRP A 120 -2.14 -18.64 18.47
N LYS A 121 -1.48 -18.43 19.62
CA LYS A 121 -0.05 -18.75 19.83
C LYS A 121 0.26 -20.23 19.54
N ALA A 122 -0.55 -21.13 20.04
CA ALA A 122 -0.38 -22.56 19.81
C ALA A 122 -0.48 -22.90 18.30
N ALA A 123 -1.38 -22.24 17.57
CA ALA A 123 -1.52 -22.44 16.14
C ALA A 123 -0.32 -21.90 15.34
N ILE A 124 0.19 -20.71 15.67
CA ILE A 124 1.41 -20.14 15.10
C ILE A 124 2.57 -21.12 15.25
N ALA A 125 2.80 -21.61 16.48
CA ALA A 125 3.88 -22.55 16.76
C ALA A 125 3.69 -23.88 16.01
N LYS A 126 2.47 -24.44 16.02
CA LYS A 126 2.16 -25.73 15.40
C LYS A 126 2.33 -25.69 13.88
N ASP A 127 1.94 -24.60 13.22
CA ASP A 127 2.02 -24.47 11.76
C ASP A 127 3.39 -23.92 11.31
N GLY A 128 4.27 -23.55 12.25
CA GLY A 128 5.61 -23.06 11.97
C GLY A 128 5.60 -21.70 11.26
N LEU A 129 4.70 -20.80 11.64
CA LEU A 129 4.60 -19.45 11.09
C LEU A 129 5.75 -18.60 11.66
N LYS A 130 6.81 -18.39 10.86
CA LYS A 130 8.14 -17.95 11.32
C LYS A 130 8.38 -16.45 11.24
N TRP A 131 7.46 -15.69 10.66
CA TRP A 131 7.55 -14.23 10.56
C TRP A 131 7.11 -13.57 11.87
N ASP A 132 7.47 -12.30 12.04
CA ASP A 132 7.27 -11.61 13.32
C ASP A 132 5.92 -10.89 13.42
N TYR A 133 5.31 -10.55 12.28
CA TYR A 133 4.11 -9.70 12.23
C TYR A 133 2.83 -10.53 12.33
N HIS A 134 2.51 -10.94 13.55
CA HIS A 134 1.25 -11.59 13.91
C HIS A 134 0.43 -10.65 14.77
N VAL A 135 -0.76 -10.25 14.31
CA VAL A 135 -1.61 -9.28 15.02
C VAL A 135 -3.05 -9.77 15.17
N SER A 136 -3.74 -9.30 16.21
CA SER A 136 -5.16 -9.54 16.42
C SER A 136 -5.73 -8.56 17.44
N ASP A 137 -7.01 -8.23 17.30
CA ASP A 137 -7.80 -7.53 18.34
C ASP A 137 -8.64 -8.51 19.18
N LEU A 138 -8.54 -9.81 18.91
CA LEU A 138 -9.24 -10.92 19.57
C LEU A 138 -10.78 -10.83 19.49
N LYS A 139 -11.31 -10.13 18.48
CA LYS A 139 -12.75 -9.90 18.30
C LYS A 139 -13.45 -10.80 17.28
N LYS A 140 -12.78 -11.88 16.83
CA LYS A 140 -13.31 -12.79 15.79
C LYS A 140 -13.72 -12.03 14.54
N TRP A 141 -14.96 -12.25 14.06
CA TRP A 141 -15.53 -11.58 12.88
C TRP A 141 -15.79 -10.08 13.07
N GLN A 142 -15.69 -9.56 14.28
CA GLN A 142 -15.74 -8.12 14.58
C GLN A 142 -14.34 -7.48 14.51
N ASN A 143 -13.35 -8.20 13.99
CA ASN A 143 -11.99 -7.70 13.81
C ASN A 143 -12.02 -6.44 12.93
N GLU A 144 -11.40 -5.37 13.42
CA GLU A 144 -11.43 -4.06 12.77
C GLU A 144 -10.78 -4.10 11.37
N ALA A 145 -9.61 -4.75 11.24
CA ALA A 145 -8.95 -4.88 9.95
C ALA A 145 -9.77 -5.72 8.97
N ALA A 146 -10.43 -6.80 9.43
CA ALA A 146 -11.32 -7.59 8.58
C ALA A 146 -12.47 -6.74 8.05
N GLY A 147 -13.02 -5.84 8.86
CA GLY A 147 -14.03 -4.86 8.44
C GLY A 147 -13.52 -3.88 7.40
N MET A 148 -12.36 -3.26 7.64
CA MET A 148 -11.72 -2.30 6.70
C MET A 148 -11.41 -2.92 5.33
N TYR A 149 -10.97 -4.18 5.30
CA TYR A 149 -10.62 -4.90 4.08
C TYR A 149 -11.82 -5.61 3.42
N GLY A 150 -13.01 -5.55 4.01
CA GLY A 150 -14.20 -6.23 3.51
C GLY A 150 -14.09 -7.76 3.54
N VAL A 151 -13.36 -8.31 4.51
CA VAL A 151 -13.14 -9.75 4.66
C VAL A 151 -14.38 -10.41 5.24
N SER A 152 -15.10 -11.18 4.42
CA SER A 152 -16.31 -11.93 4.81
C SER A 152 -16.07 -13.43 4.96
N SER A 153 -14.90 -13.92 4.52
CA SER A 153 -14.51 -15.34 4.64
C SER A 153 -13.00 -15.45 4.78
N ILE A 154 -12.53 -16.51 5.43
CA ILE A 154 -11.11 -16.83 5.57
C ILE A 154 -10.81 -18.26 5.10
N PRO A 155 -9.58 -18.54 4.56
CA PRO A 155 -8.46 -17.62 4.42
C PRO A 155 -8.75 -16.53 3.39
N MET A 156 -8.19 -15.31 3.58
CA MET A 156 -8.22 -14.22 2.62
C MET A 156 -6.87 -13.51 2.65
N SER A 157 -6.34 -13.18 1.47
CA SER A 157 -5.03 -12.54 1.38
C SER A 157 -5.03 -11.35 0.43
N PHE A 158 -4.14 -10.39 0.70
CA PHE A 158 -3.86 -9.24 -0.14
C PHE A 158 -2.34 -9.13 -0.32
N LEU A 159 -1.88 -9.06 -1.55
CA LEU A 159 -0.47 -8.82 -1.86
C LEU A 159 -0.28 -7.34 -2.14
N LEU A 160 0.64 -6.72 -1.42
CA LEU A 160 0.96 -5.30 -1.54
C LEU A 160 2.33 -5.13 -2.18
N ASP A 161 2.47 -4.10 -3.01
CA ASP A 161 3.76 -3.66 -3.53
C ASP A 161 4.54 -2.83 -2.48
N GLU A 162 5.71 -2.32 -2.86
CA GLU A 162 6.58 -1.53 -2.01
C GLU A 162 5.96 -0.21 -1.53
N ASN A 163 4.94 0.29 -2.23
CA ASN A 163 4.20 1.50 -1.86
C ASN A 163 2.97 1.19 -0.99
N GLY A 164 2.67 -0.11 -0.78
CA GLY A 164 1.48 -0.57 -0.07
C GLY A 164 0.22 -0.60 -0.92
N VAL A 165 0.36 -0.56 -2.25
CA VAL A 165 -0.74 -0.70 -3.19
C VAL A 165 -1.09 -2.18 -3.35
N ILE A 166 -2.37 -2.52 -3.33
CA ILE A 166 -2.86 -3.88 -3.50
C ILE A 166 -2.67 -4.30 -4.97
N VAL A 167 -1.82 -5.29 -5.21
CA VAL A 167 -1.52 -5.80 -6.56
C VAL A 167 -2.20 -7.14 -6.86
N ALA A 168 -2.64 -7.87 -5.84
CA ALA A 168 -3.41 -9.11 -5.99
C ALA A 168 -4.18 -9.43 -4.70
N LYS A 169 -5.21 -10.28 -4.82
CA LYS A 169 -6.08 -10.69 -3.70
C LYS A 169 -6.39 -12.18 -3.79
N ASP A 170 -6.79 -12.77 -2.65
CA ASP A 170 -7.27 -14.16 -2.54
C ASP A 170 -6.31 -15.20 -3.12
N LEU A 171 -5.00 -14.98 -2.89
CA LEU A 171 -3.94 -15.85 -3.41
C LEU A 171 -3.79 -17.09 -2.54
N ARG A 172 -3.70 -18.26 -3.18
CA ARG A 172 -3.55 -19.55 -2.51
C ARG A 172 -2.62 -20.47 -3.29
N GLY A 173 -1.93 -21.37 -2.57
CA GLY A 173 -1.11 -22.40 -3.19
C GLY A 173 -0.13 -21.84 -4.21
N PHE A 174 -0.21 -22.35 -5.44
CA PHE A 174 0.70 -21.94 -6.52
C PHE A 174 0.51 -20.48 -6.96
N ASP A 175 -0.71 -19.96 -6.94
CA ASP A 175 -1.00 -18.58 -7.35
C ASP A 175 -0.28 -17.54 -6.48
N LEU A 176 -0.09 -17.84 -5.18
CA LEU A 176 0.71 -17.00 -4.28
C LEU A 176 2.13 -16.83 -4.83
N HIS A 177 2.79 -17.95 -5.20
CA HIS A 177 4.14 -17.91 -5.77
C HIS A 177 4.17 -17.17 -7.10
N LEU A 178 3.21 -17.44 -7.99
CA LEU A 178 3.13 -16.82 -9.31
C LEU A 178 3.05 -15.28 -9.22
N HIS A 179 2.31 -14.76 -8.25
CA HIS A 179 2.17 -13.31 -8.09
C HIS A 179 3.40 -12.68 -7.45
N ILE A 180 4.01 -13.30 -6.45
CA ILE A 180 5.25 -12.78 -5.84
C ILE A 180 6.41 -12.83 -6.84
N ASP A 181 6.55 -13.89 -7.65
CA ASP A 181 7.61 -14.05 -8.66
C ASP A 181 7.63 -12.91 -9.69
N LYS A 182 6.50 -12.25 -9.98
CA LYS A 182 6.45 -11.06 -10.86
C LYS A 182 7.30 -9.90 -10.36
N HIS A 183 7.54 -9.81 -9.06
CA HIS A 183 8.29 -8.74 -8.39
C HIS A 183 9.77 -9.13 -8.14
N VAL A 184 10.14 -10.39 -8.26
CA VAL A 184 11.52 -10.90 -8.07
C VAL A 184 12.42 -10.53 -9.27
N LYS A 185 13.72 -10.23 -8.99
CA LYS A 185 14.76 -9.95 -10.01
C LYS A 185 15.16 -11.20 -10.77
#